data_a8e6c99bdde5630c640c91ef68e35a2c
#
_entry.id   a8e6c99bdde5630c640c91ef68e35a2c
#
_cell.length_a   1.000
_cell.length_b   1.000
_cell.length_c   1.000
_cell.angle_alpha   90.00
_cell.angle_beta   90.00
_cell.angle_gamma   90.00
#
_symmetry.space_group_name_H-M   'P 1'
#
loop_
_entity.id
_entity.type
_entity.pdbx_description
1 polymer ?
#
loop_
_entity_poly.entity_id
_entity_poly.type
_entity_poly.pdbx_seq_one_letter_code
_entity_poly.pdbx_strand_id
1 'polypeptide(L)'
;MKLNKNINNTILISIIQIKPSGKGVIIYNDKEYKIDRRKINKALDGDTVKIKLLYRKNKNKAEVIDVVKRSNKKYIGILERGKNYGFVVTKKDNIYTDFFIEKENLRKYKNEEKVLVEYKFWNLNDESPTGKIIKSLGKKGEVKTEIDSILYEYGLEIEFENKTLEELKYIKNEITKNDIENREDYRNKNTVTIDPKDAKDFDDAISLEKLKNNNFEVGIHIADVTHYVKPKTHIDKEAKKRGNSTYLVDRVIPMLPEKLSNQICSLRPNEDKLCFSCIVELDKNGKI
;
A
#
# COMPACT_ATOMS: atom_id res chain seq x y z
N MET A 1 -20.39 -43.11 0.27
CA MET A 1 -21.19 -42.22 -0.59
C MET A 1 -22.40 -41.60 0.18
N LYS A 2 -22.26 -41.17 1.44
CA LYS A 2 -23.35 -40.61 2.25
C LYS A 2 -23.08 -39.25 2.91
N LEU A 3 -22.03 -38.49 2.50
CA LEU A 3 -21.63 -37.23 3.14
C LEU A 3 -22.21 -35.95 2.53
N ASN A 4 -22.96 -36.01 1.43
CA ASN A 4 -23.33 -34.80 0.68
C ASN A 4 -24.73 -34.23 0.96
N LYS A 5 -25.57 -34.87 1.78
CA LYS A 5 -26.94 -34.37 2.06
C LYS A 5 -26.99 -33.21 3.09
N ASN A 6 -25.99 -33.06 3.95
CA ASN A 6 -25.97 -32.02 5.01
C ASN A 6 -25.42 -30.64 4.57
N ILE A 7 -24.88 -30.51 3.38
CA ILE A 7 -24.27 -29.24 2.91
C ILE A 7 -25.32 -28.30 2.31
N ASN A 8 -26.44 -28.84 1.84
CA ASN A 8 -27.50 -28.04 1.21
C ASN A 8 -28.15 -27.11 2.25
N ASN A 9 -28.21 -25.83 1.96
CA ASN A 9 -28.69 -24.76 2.83
C ASN A 9 -27.73 -24.34 3.96
N THR A 10 -26.50 -24.81 4.02
CA THR A 10 -25.52 -24.30 4.97
C THR A 10 -25.24 -22.82 4.70
N ILE A 11 -25.32 -22.01 5.76
CA ILE A 11 -24.99 -20.58 5.71
C ILE A 11 -23.63 -20.39 6.35
N LEU A 12 -22.75 -19.65 5.69
CA LEU A 12 -21.42 -19.34 6.21
C LEU A 12 -20.92 -17.98 5.69
N ILE A 13 -19.83 -17.51 6.26
CA ILE A 13 -19.13 -16.30 5.82
C ILE A 13 -17.88 -16.74 5.06
N SER A 14 -17.62 -16.14 3.89
CA SER A 14 -16.46 -16.42 3.06
C SER A 14 -16.06 -15.19 2.25
N ILE A 15 -14.85 -15.23 1.67
CA ILE A 15 -14.38 -14.21 0.73
C ILE A 15 -14.80 -14.65 -0.67
N ILE A 16 -15.44 -13.77 -1.43
CA ILE A 16 -15.83 -14.01 -2.82
C ILE A 16 -14.73 -13.55 -3.77
N GLN A 17 -14.45 -14.35 -4.79
CA GLN A 17 -13.66 -13.97 -5.95
C GLN A 17 -14.59 -13.78 -7.14
N ILE A 18 -14.47 -12.66 -7.84
CA ILE A 18 -15.23 -12.36 -9.05
C ILE A 18 -14.35 -12.64 -10.27
N LYS A 19 -14.89 -13.43 -11.21
CA LYS A 19 -14.25 -13.73 -12.48
C LYS A 19 -14.61 -12.69 -13.56
N PRO A 20 -13.84 -12.55 -14.65
CA PRO A 20 -14.11 -11.62 -15.74
C PRO A 20 -15.53 -11.76 -16.32
N SER A 21 -16.10 -12.94 -16.28
CA SER A 21 -17.48 -13.20 -16.69
C SER A 21 -18.56 -12.64 -15.76
N GLY A 22 -18.17 -11.98 -14.67
CA GLY A 22 -19.07 -11.49 -13.62
C GLY A 22 -19.67 -12.61 -12.76
N LYS A 23 -19.12 -13.83 -12.80
CA LYS A 23 -19.50 -14.94 -11.91
C LYS A 23 -18.63 -14.93 -10.66
N GLY A 24 -19.22 -15.28 -9.53
CA GLY A 24 -18.49 -15.42 -8.26
C GLY A 24 -18.02 -16.84 -8.02
N VAL A 25 -16.98 -16.96 -7.23
CA VAL A 25 -16.44 -18.22 -6.72
C VAL A 25 -16.06 -18.05 -5.26
N ILE A 26 -16.34 -19.05 -4.45
CA ILE A 26 -15.83 -19.17 -3.09
C ILE A 26 -15.23 -20.55 -2.88
N ILE A 27 -14.28 -20.65 -1.95
CA ILE A 27 -13.67 -21.91 -1.54
C ILE A 27 -14.16 -22.24 -0.12
N TYR A 28 -14.67 -23.46 0.05
CA TYR A 28 -15.07 -23.98 1.34
C TYR A 28 -14.75 -25.48 1.43
N ASN A 29 -14.02 -25.90 2.47
CA ASN A 29 -13.53 -27.27 2.66
C ASN A 29 -12.85 -27.82 1.38
N ASP A 30 -11.90 -27.07 0.83
CA ASP A 30 -11.11 -27.37 -0.37
C ASP A 30 -11.95 -27.61 -1.63
N LYS A 31 -13.20 -27.17 -1.64
CA LYS A 31 -14.11 -27.27 -2.77
C LYS A 31 -14.50 -25.89 -3.27
N GLU A 32 -14.45 -25.74 -4.60
CA GLU A 32 -14.93 -24.56 -5.29
C GLU A 32 -16.47 -24.58 -5.40
N TYR A 33 -17.13 -23.48 -4.97
CA TYR A 33 -18.55 -23.25 -5.16
C TYR A 33 -18.76 -22.07 -6.10
N LYS A 34 -19.49 -22.29 -7.19
CA LYS A 34 -19.77 -21.29 -8.22
C LYS A 34 -21.03 -20.52 -7.89
N ILE A 35 -20.97 -19.21 -8.07
CA ILE A 35 -22.08 -18.28 -7.86
C ILE A 35 -22.42 -17.64 -9.21
N ASP A 36 -23.64 -17.84 -9.67
CA ASP A 36 -24.10 -17.24 -10.92
C ASP A 36 -24.24 -15.72 -10.75
N ARG A 37 -23.95 -14.92 -11.82
CA ARG A 37 -23.98 -13.44 -11.80
C ARG A 37 -25.23 -12.87 -11.13
N ARG A 38 -26.41 -13.43 -11.37
CA ARG A 38 -27.70 -13.01 -10.78
C ARG A 38 -27.80 -13.27 -9.26
N LYS A 39 -26.89 -14.06 -8.70
CA LYS A 39 -26.86 -14.47 -7.29
C LYS A 39 -25.68 -13.90 -6.50
N ILE A 40 -24.98 -12.97 -7.08
CA ILE A 40 -23.84 -12.28 -6.43
C ILE A 40 -24.30 -11.25 -5.41
N ASN A 41 -25.56 -10.79 -5.49
CA ASN A 41 -26.15 -9.82 -4.56
C ASN A 41 -25.25 -8.60 -4.32
N LYS A 42 -24.78 -7.95 -5.41
CA LYS A 42 -23.95 -6.74 -5.36
C LYS A 42 -22.60 -6.88 -4.68
N ALA A 43 -22.13 -8.11 -4.44
CA ALA A 43 -20.78 -8.35 -3.97
C ALA A 43 -19.77 -7.96 -5.05
N LEU A 44 -18.65 -7.39 -4.64
CA LEU A 44 -17.50 -7.07 -5.45
C LEU A 44 -16.34 -8.01 -5.10
N ASP A 45 -15.31 -8.02 -5.93
CA ASP A 45 -14.17 -8.92 -5.75
C ASP A 45 -13.48 -8.72 -4.40
N GLY A 46 -13.18 -9.84 -3.73
CA GLY A 46 -12.55 -9.85 -2.41
C GLY A 46 -13.48 -9.51 -1.23
N ASP A 47 -14.77 -9.20 -1.47
CA ASP A 47 -15.70 -8.91 -0.38
C ASP A 47 -15.87 -10.10 0.56
N THR A 48 -16.02 -9.80 1.85
CA THR A 48 -16.49 -10.78 2.81
C THR A 48 -18.01 -10.86 2.74
N VAL A 49 -18.53 -12.01 2.36
CA VAL A 49 -19.95 -12.22 2.09
C VAL A 49 -20.55 -13.32 2.96
N LYS A 50 -21.81 -13.14 3.32
CA LYS A 50 -22.66 -14.21 3.87
C LYS A 50 -23.29 -14.96 2.73
N ILE A 51 -23.05 -16.26 2.65
CA ILE A 51 -23.48 -17.11 1.53
C ILE A 51 -24.30 -18.28 2.01
N LYS A 52 -25.10 -18.81 1.10
CA LYS A 52 -25.85 -20.07 1.26
C LYS A 52 -25.31 -21.07 0.25
N LEU A 53 -24.86 -22.23 0.72
CA LEU A 53 -24.42 -23.32 -0.12
C LEU A 53 -25.62 -24.04 -0.72
N LEU A 54 -25.52 -24.36 -2.00
CA LEU A 54 -26.54 -25.06 -2.76
C LEU A 54 -25.90 -26.26 -3.46
N TYR A 55 -26.48 -27.43 -3.24
CA TYR A 55 -26.08 -28.63 -3.97
C TYR A 55 -27.15 -28.99 -4.99
N ARG A 56 -26.90 -28.77 -6.27
CA ARG A 56 -27.82 -29.07 -7.35
C ARG A 56 -27.17 -29.87 -8.47
N LYS A 57 -27.80 -30.99 -8.89
CA LYS A 57 -27.36 -31.81 -10.03
C LYS A 57 -25.84 -32.13 -9.97
N ASN A 58 -25.34 -32.59 -8.83
CA ASN A 58 -23.93 -32.92 -8.57
C ASN A 58 -22.94 -31.73 -8.77
N LYS A 59 -23.41 -30.47 -8.69
CA LYS A 59 -22.59 -29.27 -8.81
C LYS A 59 -22.62 -28.48 -7.52
N ASN A 60 -21.44 -28.06 -7.05
CA ASN A 60 -21.31 -27.16 -5.93
C ASN A 60 -21.67 -25.74 -6.40
N LYS A 61 -22.76 -25.21 -5.88
CA LYS A 61 -23.23 -23.85 -6.15
C LYS A 61 -23.44 -23.11 -4.85
N ALA A 62 -23.41 -21.78 -4.91
CA ALA A 62 -23.76 -20.93 -3.79
C ALA A 62 -24.52 -19.69 -4.27
N GLU A 63 -25.10 -18.97 -3.32
CA GLU A 63 -25.68 -17.64 -3.52
C GLU A 63 -25.27 -16.73 -2.37
N VAL A 64 -25.02 -15.46 -2.71
CA VAL A 64 -24.73 -14.43 -1.71
C VAL A 64 -26.03 -13.95 -1.11
N ILE A 65 -26.13 -14.07 0.22
CA ILE A 65 -27.25 -13.54 0.99
C ILE A 65 -27.03 -12.05 1.27
N ASP A 66 -25.79 -11.69 1.69
CA ASP A 66 -25.45 -10.34 2.09
C ASP A 66 -23.95 -10.08 1.98
N VAL A 67 -23.57 -8.81 1.86
CA VAL A 67 -22.18 -8.34 1.88
C VAL A 67 -21.85 -7.84 3.27
N VAL A 68 -21.09 -8.62 4.02
CA VAL A 68 -20.74 -8.33 5.43
C VAL A 68 -19.70 -7.22 5.51
N LYS A 69 -18.69 -7.24 4.62
CA LYS A 69 -17.61 -6.25 4.59
C LYS A 69 -17.07 -6.08 3.17
N ARG A 70 -16.93 -4.83 2.73
CA ARG A 70 -16.22 -4.51 1.49
C ARG A 70 -14.73 -4.70 1.64
N SER A 71 -14.10 -5.37 0.66
CA SER A 71 -12.64 -5.58 0.62
C SER A 71 -11.91 -4.31 0.19
N ASN A 72 -12.42 -3.65 -0.83
CA ASN A 72 -11.87 -2.42 -1.36
C ASN A 72 -12.95 -1.34 -1.40
N LYS A 73 -12.56 -0.11 -1.10
CA LYS A 73 -13.44 1.07 -1.18
C LYS A 73 -13.04 2.03 -2.29
N LYS A 74 -11.85 1.85 -2.89
CA LYS A 74 -11.31 2.73 -3.94
C LYS A 74 -11.13 1.93 -5.22
N TYR A 75 -11.57 2.49 -6.32
CA TYR A 75 -11.54 1.88 -7.65
C TYR A 75 -11.04 2.89 -8.67
N ILE A 76 -10.50 2.40 -9.77
CA ILE A 76 -10.01 3.22 -10.87
C ILE A 76 -10.85 2.96 -12.11
N GLY A 77 -11.15 4.02 -12.81
CA GLY A 77 -11.86 3.96 -14.08
C GLY A 77 -11.75 5.26 -14.86
N ILE A 78 -12.36 5.27 -16.01
CA ILE A 78 -12.42 6.41 -16.91
C ILE A 78 -13.76 7.10 -16.69
N LEU A 79 -13.71 8.41 -16.45
CA LEU A 79 -14.93 9.21 -16.27
C LEU A 79 -15.61 9.45 -17.63
N GLU A 80 -16.79 8.91 -17.78
CA GLU A 80 -17.74 9.25 -18.82
C GLU A 80 -18.73 10.27 -18.25
N ARG A 81 -18.53 11.55 -18.61
CA ARG A 81 -19.29 12.66 -18.04
C ARG A 81 -20.47 13.03 -18.90
N GLY A 82 -21.66 12.88 -18.35
CA GLY A 82 -22.89 13.45 -18.86
C GLY A 82 -23.15 14.88 -18.34
N LYS A 83 -24.30 15.43 -18.72
CA LYS A 83 -24.71 16.80 -18.35
C LYS A 83 -25.07 16.93 -16.87
N ASN A 84 -25.78 15.94 -16.32
CA ASN A 84 -26.32 15.94 -14.96
C ASN A 84 -25.80 14.79 -14.08
N TYR A 85 -25.11 13.84 -14.62
CA TYR A 85 -24.48 12.69 -13.94
C TYR A 85 -23.33 12.16 -14.79
N GLY A 86 -22.58 11.25 -14.27
CA GLY A 86 -21.53 10.55 -14.99
C GLY A 86 -21.39 9.12 -14.52
N PHE A 87 -20.56 8.37 -15.23
CA PHE A 87 -20.14 7.04 -14.81
C PHE A 87 -18.61 6.96 -14.80
N VAL A 88 -18.08 6.29 -13.80
CA VAL A 88 -16.69 5.85 -13.83
C VAL A 88 -16.68 4.44 -14.34
N VAL A 89 -16.28 4.29 -15.62
CA VAL A 89 -16.22 3.01 -16.33
C VAL A 89 -14.96 2.27 -15.88
N THR A 90 -15.19 1.13 -15.25
CA THR A 90 -14.12 0.27 -14.75
C THR A 90 -13.81 -0.81 -15.80
N LYS A 91 -12.54 -0.91 -16.21
CA LYS A 91 -12.12 -1.90 -17.24
C LYS A 91 -11.35 -3.08 -16.65
N LYS A 92 -11.48 -3.33 -15.35
CA LYS A 92 -10.84 -4.49 -14.70
C LYS A 92 -11.66 -5.74 -14.88
N ASP A 93 -10.98 -6.84 -15.15
CA ASP A 93 -11.60 -8.17 -15.37
C ASP A 93 -12.43 -8.70 -14.20
N ASN A 94 -12.15 -8.23 -12.99
CA ASN A 94 -12.84 -8.62 -11.76
C ASN A 94 -13.89 -7.61 -11.27
N ILE A 95 -14.16 -6.54 -12.04
CA ILE A 95 -15.18 -5.54 -11.73
C ILE A 95 -16.23 -5.60 -12.84
N TYR A 96 -17.44 -5.99 -12.51
CA TYR A 96 -18.52 -6.23 -13.46
C TYR A 96 -19.55 -5.10 -13.55
N THR A 97 -19.29 -3.96 -12.90
CA THR A 97 -20.17 -2.79 -12.82
C THR A 97 -19.38 -1.49 -12.85
N ASP A 98 -19.98 -0.44 -13.35
CA ASP A 98 -19.47 0.91 -13.34
C ASP A 98 -20.00 1.67 -12.14
N PHE A 99 -19.38 2.80 -11.79
CA PHE A 99 -19.79 3.63 -10.65
C PHE A 99 -20.58 4.83 -11.13
N PHE A 100 -21.79 4.98 -10.66
CA PHE A 100 -22.61 6.18 -10.85
C PHE A 100 -22.03 7.34 -10.04
N ILE A 101 -21.93 8.52 -10.68
CA ILE A 101 -21.40 9.76 -10.07
C ILE A 101 -22.43 10.86 -10.17
N GLU A 102 -22.81 11.37 -9.02
CA GLU A 102 -23.76 12.49 -8.91
C GLU A 102 -23.16 13.80 -9.45
N LYS A 103 -24.01 14.70 -9.93
CA LYS A 103 -23.65 15.98 -10.55
C LYS A 103 -22.69 16.83 -9.69
N GLU A 104 -22.93 16.88 -8.39
CA GLU A 104 -22.13 17.67 -7.45
C GLU A 104 -20.65 17.22 -7.43
N ASN A 105 -20.44 15.93 -7.60
CA ASN A 105 -19.12 15.30 -7.61
C ASN A 105 -18.39 15.42 -8.97
N LEU A 106 -19.06 15.94 -10.01
CA LEU A 106 -18.46 16.09 -11.35
C LEU A 106 -17.80 17.45 -11.60
N ARG A 107 -18.06 18.47 -10.77
CA ARG A 107 -17.74 19.87 -11.08
C ARG A 107 -16.28 20.12 -11.44
N LYS A 108 -15.35 19.39 -10.84
CA LYS A 108 -13.89 19.58 -10.96
C LYS A 108 -13.22 18.67 -12.00
N TYR A 109 -13.95 17.72 -12.61
CA TYR A 109 -13.38 16.67 -13.43
C TYR A 109 -13.85 16.76 -14.88
N LYS A 110 -12.98 16.41 -15.81
CA LYS A 110 -13.26 16.45 -17.25
C LYS A 110 -13.66 15.07 -17.76
N ASN A 111 -14.34 15.05 -18.89
CA ASN A 111 -14.64 13.80 -19.58
C ASN A 111 -13.33 13.09 -20.00
N GLU A 112 -13.31 11.76 -19.99
CA GLU A 112 -12.18 10.91 -20.34
C GLU A 112 -10.95 11.01 -19.40
N GLU A 113 -11.08 11.68 -18.26
CA GLU A 113 -10.06 11.58 -17.22
C GLU A 113 -10.09 10.19 -16.57
N LYS A 114 -8.90 9.68 -16.26
CA LYS A 114 -8.72 8.53 -15.39
C LYS A 114 -8.83 9.01 -13.94
N VAL A 115 -9.72 8.41 -13.18
CA VAL A 115 -10.06 8.89 -11.84
C VAL A 115 -10.02 7.78 -10.81
N LEU A 116 -9.68 8.16 -9.57
CA LEU A 116 -9.86 7.33 -8.39
C LEU A 116 -11.23 7.62 -7.79
N VAL A 117 -12.08 6.61 -7.73
CA VAL A 117 -13.44 6.69 -7.17
C VAL A 117 -13.53 5.89 -5.88
N GLU A 118 -14.16 6.48 -4.88
CA GLU A 118 -14.50 5.80 -3.63
C GLU A 118 -15.93 5.28 -3.69
N TYR A 119 -16.11 3.98 -3.39
CA TYR A 119 -17.44 3.38 -3.20
C TYR A 119 -18.14 4.05 -2.02
N LYS A 120 -19.40 4.46 -2.21
CA LYS A 120 -20.25 5.01 -1.15
C LYS A 120 -21.33 4.02 -0.72
N PHE A 121 -22.23 3.68 -1.59
CA PHE A 121 -23.32 2.74 -1.32
C PHE A 121 -23.83 2.11 -2.63
N TRP A 122 -24.64 1.08 -2.51
CA TRP A 122 -25.34 0.43 -3.60
C TRP A 122 -26.73 0.02 -3.13
N ASN A 123 -27.76 0.80 -3.43
CA ASN A 123 -29.13 0.51 -3.02
C ASN A 123 -29.72 -0.68 -3.78
N LEU A 124 -30.72 -1.36 -3.20
CA LEU A 124 -31.29 -2.58 -3.76
C LEU A 124 -31.78 -2.44 -5.21
N ASN A 125 -32.37 -1.30 -5.55
CA ASN A 125 -32.95 -1.05 -6.86
C ASN A 125 -31.97 -0.43 -7.86
N ASP A 126 -30.77 -0.08 -7.46
CA ASP A 126 -29.79 0.56 -8.33
C ASP A 126 -29.06 -0.50 -9.19
N GLU A 127 -28.86 -0.20 -10.46
CA GLU A 127 -28.07 -1.06 -11.36
C GLU A 127 -26.56 -0.95 -11.10
N SER A 128 -26.11 0.21 -10.65
CA SER A 128 -24.72 0.53 -10.39
C SER A 128 -24.51 1.09 -8.97
N PRO A 129 -23.35 0.86 -8.34
CA PRO A 129 -22.99 1.50 -7.08
C PRO A 129 -22.80 3.00 -7.28
N THR A 130 -23.15 3.80 -6.27
CA THR A 130 -22.80 5.22 -6.21
C THR A 130 -21.37 5.37 -5.71
N GLY A 131 -20.58 6.15 -6.45
CA GLY A 131 -19.21 6.50 -6.13
C GLY A 131 -19.02 8.00 -5.94
N LYS A 132 -17.92 8.36 -5.26
CA LYS A 132 -17.43 9.74 -5.18
C LYS A 132 -16.04 9.78 -5.77
N ILE A 133 -15.79 10.63 -6.77
CA ILE A 133 -14.45 10.85 -7.27
C ILE A 133 -13.62 11.53 -6.18
N ILE A 134 -12.50 10.92 -5.82
CA ILE A 134 -11.55 11.44 -4.83
C ILE A 134 -10.55 12.33 -5.53
N LYS A 135 -10.03 11.85 -6.69
CA LYS A 135 -8.90 12.47 -7.38
C LYS A 135 -8.95 12.14 -8.87
N SER A 136 -8.55 13.11 -9.71
CA SER A 136 -8.13 12.83 -11.09
C SER A 136 -6.67 12.36 -11.09
N LEU A 137 -6.39 11.30 -11.82
CA LEU A 137 -5.03 10.80 -12.05
C LEU A 137 -4.41 11.43 -13.29
N GLY A 138 -5.24 12.01 -14.17
CA GLY A 138 -4.82 12.65 -15.40
C GLY A 138 -5.58 12.13 -16.62
N LYS A 139 -5.10 12.48 -17.81
CA LYS A 139 -5.70 12.06 -19.07
C LYS A 139 -5.31 10.62 -19.38
N LYS A 140 -6.27 9.84 -19.85
CA LYS A 140 -6.04 8.47 -20.31
C LYS A 140 -4.93 8.41 -21.36
N GLY A 141 -3.99 7.46 -21.21
CA GLY A 141 -2.88 7.22 -22.13
C GLY A 141 -1.61 8.04 -21.84
N GLU A 142 -1.64 8.99 -20.91
CA GLU A 142 -0.43 9.62 -20.41
C GLU A 142 0.35 8.64 -19.50
N VAL A 143 1.66 8.49 -19.76
CA VAL A 143 2.51 7.51 -19.04
C VAL A 143 2.38 7.64 -17.52
N LYS A 144 2.47 8.87 -17.00
CA LYS A 144 2.30 9.15 -15.57
C LYS A 144 0.95 8.67 -15.05
N THR A 145 -0.14 8.94 -15.78
CA THR A 145 -1.51 8.54 -15.41
C THR A 145 -1.65 7.03 -15.37
N GLU A 146 -1.06 6.33 -16.33
CA GLU A 146 -1.11 4.86 -16.37
C GLU A 146 -0.32 4.24 -15.21
N ILE A 147 0.89 4.75 -14.91
CA ILE A 147 1.70 4.29 -13.77
C ILE A 147 0.96 4.56 -12.45
N ASP A 148 0.48 5.78 -12.22
CA ASP A 148 -0.27 6.14 -11.01
C ASP A 148 -1.51 5.25 -10.82
N SER A 149 -2.17 4.89 -11.92
CA SER A 149 -3.31 3.96 -11.90
C SER A 149 -2.90 2.58 -11.40
N ILE A 150 -1.82 2.03 -11.95
CA ILE A 150 -1.30 0.72 -11.53
C ILE A 150 -0.97 0.74 -10.03
N LEU A 151 -0.31 1.78 -9.54
CA LEU A 151 0.05 1.90 -8.13
C LEU A 151 -1.18 1.87 -7.21
N TYR A 152 -2.20 2.68 -7.50
CA TYR A 152 -3.44 2.66 -6.73
C TYR A 152 -4.19 1.33 -6.84
N GLU A 153 -4.10 0.65 -7.98
CA GLU A 153 -4.69 -0.68 -8.17
C GLU A 153 -4.04 -1.74 -7.27
N TYR A 154 -2.74 -1.63 -7.02
CA TYR A 154 -2.01 -2.48 -6.08
C TYR A 154 -2.09 -1.98 -4.63
N GLY A 155 -2.91 -0.96 -4.36
CA GLY A 155 -3.12 -0.43 -3.02
C GLY A 155 -1.99 0.45 -2.50
N LEU A 156 -1.07 0.89 -3.38
CA LEU A 156 0.01 1.78 -3.02
C LEU A 156 -0.49 3.23 -2.96
N GLU A 157 -0.38 3.85 -1.81
CA GLU A 157 -0.69 5.26 -1.61
C GLU A 157 0.52 6.11 -2.05
N ILE A 158 0.36 6.90 -3.11
CA ILE A 158 1.46 7.73 -3.67
C ILE A 158 1.78 8.89 -2.72
N GLU A 159 0.76 9.53 -2.17
CA GLU A 159 0.89 10.69 -1.29
C GLU A 159 0.82 10.29 0.17
N PHE A 160 1.50 11.05 1.02
CA PHE A 160 1.38 10.88 2.48
C PHE A 160 0.08 11.50 2.99
N GLU A 161 -0.46 10.95 4.07
CA GLU A 161 -1.62 11.50 4.74
C GLU A 161 -1.32 12.90 5.32
N ASN A 162 -2.29 13.82 5.29
CA ASN A 162 -2.11 15.18 5.81
C ASN A 162 -1.60 15.21 7.25
N LYS A 163 -2.08 14.30 8.09
CA LYS A 163 -1.63 14.19 9.51
C LYS A 163 -0.15 13.85 9.62
N THR A 164 0.36 12.98 8.75
CA THR A 164 1.77 12.63 8.66
C THR A 164 2.61 13.84 8.24
N LEU A 165 2.13 14.58 7.22
CA LEU A 165 2.81 15.79 6.76
C LEU A 165 2.78 16.93 7.79
N GLU A 166 1.71 17.07 8.56
CA GLU A 166 1.65 18.04 9.67
C GLU A 166 2.63 17.67 10.78
N GLU A 167 2.68 16.41 11.19
CA GLU A 167 3.62 15.93 12.22
C GLU A 167 5.07 16.13 11.77
N LEU A 168 5.38 15.88 10.49
CA LEU A 168 6.70 16.08 9.90
C LEU A 168 7.25 17.52 10.07
N LYS A 169 6.39 18.53 10.13
CA LYS A 169 6.80 19.94 10.30
C LYS A 169 7.50 20.17 11.64
N TYR A 170 7.16 19.40 12.66
CA TYR A 170 7.73 19.52 14.00
C TYR A 170 9.04 18.76 14.19
N ILE A 171 9.41 17.90 13.25
CA ILE A 171 10.69 17.19 13.29
C ILE A 171 11.81 18.13 12.85
N LYS A 172 12.73 18.42 13.78
CA LYS A 172 13.91 19.25 13.55
C LYS A 172 15.07 18.39 13.05
N ASN A 173 15.94 18.98 12.24
CA ASN A 173 17.20 18.38 11.77
C ASN A 173 18.38 18.73 12.70
N GLU A 174 18.12 19.32 13.84
CA GLU A 174 19.15 19.79 14.76
C GLU A 174 19.50 18.67 15.76
N ILE A 175 20.77 18.34 15.85
CA ILE A 175 21.30 17.42 16.86
C ILE A 175 21.70 18.25 18.08
N THR A 176 21.04 18.02 19.20
CA THR A 176 21.26 18.78 20.44
C THR A 176 22.38 18.15 21.29
N LYS A 177 22.89 18.89 22.27
CA LYS A 177 23.84 18.34 23.22
C LYS A 177 23.30 17.11 23.98
N ASN A 178 22.04 17.13 24.31
CA ASN A 178 21.36 15.99 24.96
C ASN A 178 21.31 14.74 24.09
N ASP A 179 21.22 14.89 22.76
CA ASP A 179 21.23 13.78 21.83
C ASP A 179 22.60 13.10 21.72
N ILE A 180 23.67 13.83 22.03
CA ILE A 180 25.06 13.39 21.99
C ILE A 180 25.49 12.73 23.31
N GLU A 181 24.92 13.14 24.43
CA GLU A 181 25.42 12.86 25.80
C GLU A 181 25.55 11.35 26.10
N ASN A 182 24.75 10.50 25.48
CA ASN A 182 24.77 9.05 25.63
C ASN A 182 25.20 8.30 24.36
N ARG A 183 25.97 8.96 23.51
CA ARG A 183 26.43 8.39 22.23
C ARG A 183 27.95 8.49 22.13
N GLU A 184 28.54 7.53 21.42
CA GLU A 184 29.95 7.57 21.04
C GLU A 184 30.15 8.44 19.81
N ASP A 185 31.28 9.18 19.78
CA ASP A 185 31.63 10.08 18.69
C ASP A 185 32.48 9.37 17.64
N TYR A 186 31.88 9.03 16.50
CA TYR A 186 32.52 8.42 15.35
C TYR A 186 32.86 9.37 14.20
N ARG A 187 32.73 10.69 14.40
CA ARG A 187 32.94 11.70 13.35
C ARG A 187 34.36 11.73 12.80
N ASN A 188 35.33 11.28 13.58
CA ASN A 188 36.75 11.21 13.19
C ASN A 188 37.14 9.84 12.57
N LYS A 189 36.22 8.90 12.46
CA LYS A 189 36.46 7.60 11.83
C LYS A 189 36.23 7.68 10.32
N ASN A 190 37.10 6.98 9.56
CA ASN A 190 36.90 6.85 8.13
C ASN A 190 35.64 6.02 7.84
N THR A 191 34.57 6.70 7.42
CA THR A 191 33.26 6.11 7.21
C THR A 191 32.83 6.35 5.76
N VAL A 192 32.29 5.31 5.12
CA VAL A 192 31.82 5.35 3.72
C VAL A 192 30.45 4.71 3.58
N THR A 193 29.69 5.14 2.61
CA THR A 193 28.48 4.44 2.11
C THR A 193 28.80 3.83 0.74
N ILE A 194 28.13 2.75 0.37
CA ILE A 194 28.29 2.07 -0.92
C ILE A 194 26.94 1.91 -1.56
N ASP A 195 26.53 2.91 -2.31
CA ASP A 195 25.19 3.05 -2.87
C ASP A 195 25.23 3.34 -4.37
N PRO A 196 24.11 3.17 -5.10
CA PRO A 196 23.99 3.64 -6.47
C PRO A 196 24.27 5.16 -6.57
N LYS A 197 24.83 5.59 -7.71
CA LYS A 197 25.26 6.98 -7.93
C LYS A 197 24.15 8.03 -7.72
N ASP A 198 22.91 7.66 -7.95
CA ASP A 198 21.71 8.51 -7.85
C ASP A 198 20.93 8.32 -6.54
N ALA A 199 21.43 7.49 -5.63
CA ALA A 199 20.83 7.32 -4.30
C ALA A 199 20.86 8.63 -3.51
N LYS A 200 19.83 8.83 -2.70
CA LYS A 200 19.67 10.00 -1.80
C LYS A 200 19.40 9.59 -0.35
N ASP A 201 18.99 8.37 -0.15
CA ASP A 201 18.58 7.73 1.08
C ASP A 201 19.66 6.73 1.53
N PHE A 202 20.77 7.26 2.04
CA PHE A 202 21.87 6.45 2.56
C PHE A 202 21.48 5.91 3.93
N ASP A 203 21.00 4.69 3.99
CA ASP A 203 20.48 4.08 5.22
C ASP A 203 21.58 3.49 6.09
N ASP A 204 22.68 3.04 5.49
CA ASP A 204 23.81 2.40 6.17
C ASP A 204 25.17 2.93 5.71
N ALA A 205 26.14 2.81 6.60
CA ALA A 205 27.53 3.16 6.35
C ALA A 205 28.46 2.18 7.06
N ILE A 206 29.67 2.09 6.59
CA ILE A 206 30.72 1.22 7.15
C ILE A 206 31.91 2.10 7.54
N SER A 207 32.42 1.91 8.77
CA SER A 207 33.73 2.45 9.17
C SER A 207 34.75 1.34 9.31
N LEU A 208 36.01 1.66 9.00
CA LEU A 208 37.13 0.73 9.10
C LEU A 208 38.35 1.42 9.70
N GLU A 209 38.90 0.81 10.75
CA GLU A 209 40.15 1.23 11.34
C GLU A 209 41.07 0.03 11.60
N LYS A 210 42.36 0.17 11.28
CA LYS A 210 43.38 -0.86 11.63
C LYS A 210 43.87 -0.62 13.05
N LEU A 211 43.72 -1.61 13.90
CA LEU A 211 44.13 -1.57 15.31
C LEU A 211 45.64 -1.88 15.48
N LYS A 212 46.18 -1.53 16.66
CA LYS A 212 47.62 -1.76 17.00
C LYS A 212 48.01 -3.22 17.01
N ASN A 213 47.06 -4.13 17.25
CA ASN A 213 47.29 -5.59 17.23
C ASN A 213 47.18 -6.20 15.81
N ASN A 214 47.13 -5.38 14.76
CA ASN A 214 46.94 -5.75 13.35
C ASN A 214 45.53 -6.29 13.01
N ASN A 215 44.59 -6.30 13.92
CA ASN A 215 43.19 -6.56 13.63
C ASN A 215 42.53 -5.32 13.03
N PHE A 216 41.27 -5.46 12.63
CA PHE A 216 40.45 -4.36 12.09
C PHE A 216 39.24 -4.16 12.96
N GLU A 217 39.01 -2.92 13.39
CA GLU A 217 37.71 -2.48 13.91
C GLU A 217 36.82 -2.15 12.72
N VAL A 218 35.67 -2.82 12.63
CA VAL A 218 34.65 -2.58 11.60
C VAL A 218 33.40 -2.08 12.29
N GLY A 219 32.94 -0.89 11.93
CA GLY A 219 31.66 -0.35 12.35
C GLY A 219 30.62 -0.50 11.24
N ILE A 220 29.45 -1.00 11.59
CA ILE A 220 28.26 -1.04 10.74
C ILE A 220 27.27 -0.06 11.34
N HIS A 221 26.99 1.02 10.63
CA HIS A 221 26.20 2.16 11.13
C HIS A 221 24.89 2.22 10.36
N ILE A 222 23.77 2.19 11.06
CA ILE A 222 22.44 2.33 10.50
C ILE A 222 21.85 3.65 11.01
N ALA A 223 21.24 4.43 10.14
CA ALA A 223 20.58 5.69 10.51
C ALA A 223 19.57 5.49 11.64
N ASP A 224 19.68 6.27 12.72
CA ASP A 224 18.78 6.19 13.89
C ASP A 224 17.43 6.86 13.57
N VAL A 225 16.65 6.22 12.72
CA VAL A 225 15.30 6.67 12.37
C VAL A 225 14.39 6.74 13.59
N THR A 226 14.61 5.89 14.59
CA THR A 226 13.76 5.83 15.80
C THR A 226 13.95 7.02 16.73
N HIS A 227 15.05 7.76 16.58
CA HIS A 227 15.22 9.05 17.25
C HIS A 227 14.14 10.05 16.79
N TYR A 228 13.82 10.09 15.52
CA TYR A 228 12.90 11.04 14.90
C TYR A 228 11.46 10.51 14.81
N VAL A 229 11.29 9.24 14.49
CA VAL A 229 9.98 8.60 14.32
C VAL A 229 9.62 7.82 15.59
N LYS A 230 8.80 8.42 16.43
CA LYS A 230 8.40 7.79 17.71
C LYS A 230 7.26 6.80 17.48
N PRO A 231 7.21 5.70 18.26
CA PRO A 231 6.13 4.72 18.17
C PRO A 231 4.73 5.34 18.34
N LYS A 232 3.76 4.86 17.58
CA LYS A 232 2.33 5.25 17.61
C LYS A 232 2.03 6.65 17.04
N THR A 233 3.02 7.39 16.55
CA THR A 233 2.84 8.65 15.83
C THR A 233 2.15 8.43 14.49
N HIS A 234 1.75 9.48 13.78
CA HIS A 234 1.15 9.35 12.44
C HIS A 234 2.17 8.87 11.42
N ILE A 235 3.41 9.34 11.51
CA ILE A 235 4.52 8.89 10.65
C ILE A 235 4.78 7.40 10.87
N ASP A 236 4.89 6.93 12.12
CA ASP A 236 5.11 5.51 12.46
C ASP A 236 3.98 4.61 11.92
N LYS A 237 2.72 5.04 12.08
CA LYS A 237 1.56 4.28 11.60
C LYS A 237 1.54 4.20 10.08
N GLU A 238 1.85 5.29 9.39
CA GLU A 238 1.88 5.31 7.93
C GLU A 238 3.07 4.53 7.39
N ALA A 239 4.26 4.64 8.00
CA ALA A 239 5.42 3.84 7.64
C ALA A 239 5.14 2.33 7.78
N LYS A 240 4.51 1.90 8.87
CA LYS A 240 4.06 0.51 9.06
C LYS A 240 3.04 0.06 8.02
N LYS A 241 2.12 0.95 7.63
CA LYS A 241 1.13 0.67 6.59
C LYS A 241 1.79 0.49 5.21
N ARG A 242 2.80 1.32 4.89
CA ARG A 242 3.57 1.25 3.63
C ARG A 242 4.49 0.03 3.60
N GLY A 243 5.14 -0.30 4.71
CA GLY A 243 6.00 -1.47 4.90
C GLY A 243 7.41 -1.33 4.34
N ASN A 244 7.57 -0.72 3.17
CA ASN A 244 8.84 -0.44 2.50
C ASN A 244 8.73 0.76 1.55
N SER A 245 9.86 1.21 1.01
CA SER A 245 9.88 2.09 -0.16
C SER A 245 9.72 1.26 -1.43
N THR A 246 8.97 1.77 -2.40
CA THR A 246 8.75 1.12 -3.70
C THR A 246 9.49 1.88 -4.78
N TYR A 247 10.49 1.24 -5.39
CA TYR A 247 11.33 1.81 -6.44
C TYR A 247 10.72 1.50 -7.80
N LEU A 248 10.40 2.56 -8.56
CA LEU A 248 9.90 2.49 -9.92
C LEU A 248 10.98 2.97 -10.90
N VAL A 249 10.74 2.79 -12.19
CA VAL A 249 11.70 3.21 -13.22
C VAL A 249 11.90 4.73 -13.25
N ASP A 250 10.88 5.51 -12.90
CA ASP A 250 10.84 6.97 -13.00
C ASP A 250 10.86 7.70 -11.65
N ARG A 251 10.56 7.00 -10.55
CA ARG A 251 10.47 7.61 -9.21
C ARG A 251 10.49 6.57 -8.10
N VAL A 252 10.65 7.04 -6.86
CA VAL A 252 10.47 6.25 -5.65
C VAL A 252 9.20 6.69 -4.94
N ILE A 253 8.42 5.71 -4.44
CA ILE A 253 7.36 5.95 -3.47
C ILE A 253 7.92 5.58 -2.10
N PRO A 254 8.34 6.55 -1.30
CA PRO A 254 9.11 6.26 -0.09
C PRO A 254 8.22 5.78 1.06
N MET A 255 8.77 4.91 1.92
CA MET A 255 8.12 4.48 3.16
C MET A 255 7.99 5.64 4.16
N LEU A 256 9.00 6.49 4.23
CA LEU A 256 9.04 7.70 5.05
C LEU A 256 9.06 8.96 4.17
N PRO A 257 8.50 10.09 4.61
CA PRO A 257 8.61 11.34 3.87
C PRO A 257 10.07 11.70 3.54
N GLU A 258 10.32 12.24 2.35
CA GLU A 258 11.67 12.53 1.84
C GLU A 258 12.49 13.45 2.76
N LYS A 259 11.87 14.33 3.53
CA LYS A 259 12.55 15.12 4.57
C LYS A 259 13.24 14.21 5.60
N LEU A 260 12.67 13.04 5.90
CA LEU A 260 13.30 12.05 6.77
C LEU A 260 14.26 11.16 6.00
N SER A 261 13.79 10.45 4.98
CA SER A 261 14.59 9.45 4.27
C SER A 261 15.80 10.03 3.53
N ASN A 262 15.64 11.19 2.85
CA ASN A 262 16.67 11.74 2.00
C ASN A 262 17.50 12.85 2.65
N GLN A 263 17.09 13.35 3.84
CA GLN A 263 17.76 14.48 4.50
C GLN A 263 18.14 14.15 5.93
N ILE A 264 17.17 14.08 6.86
CA ILE A 264 17.44 14.00 8.30
C ILE A 264 18.13 12.68 8.64
N CYS A 265 17.62 11.55 8.15
CA CYS A 265 18.14 10.22 8.48
C CYS A 265 19.25 9.77 7.51
N SER A 266 19.29 10.30 6.27
CA SER A 266 20.29 9.89 5.28
C SER A 266 21.71 10.21 5.74
N LEU A 267 22.60 9.21 5.70
CA LEU A 267 24.01 9.31 6.12
C LEU A 267 24.86 10.03 5.06
N ARG A 268 24.52 11.29 4.80
CA ARG A 268 25.12 12.13 3.77
C ARG A 268 26.54 12.55 4.16
N PRO A 269 27.44 12.69 3.17
CA PRO A 269 28.81 13.08 3.44
C PRO A 269 28.91 14.47 4.07
N ASN A 270 29.84 14.64 5.01
CA ASN A 270 30.11 15.89 5.74
C ASN A 270 28.94 16.44 6.55
N GLU A 271 28.02 15.58 6.97
CA GLU A 271 26.92 15.93 7.87
C GLU A 271 26.96 15.06 9.14
N ASP A 272 26.75 15.67 10.31
CA ASP A 272 26.58 14.90 11.55
C ASP A 272 25.26 14.16 11.53
N LYS A 273 25.27 12.86 11.83
CA LYS A 273 24.09 11.99 11.82
C LYS A 273 24.05 11.11 13.06
N LEU A 274 22.84 10.82 13.53
CA LEU A 274 22.62 9.85 14.60
C LEU A 274 22.49 8.45 14.02
N CYS A 275 23.24 7.50 14.58
CA CYS A 275 23.26 6.11 14.13
C CYS A 275 23.05 5.13 15.27
N PHE A 276 22.51 3.96 14.97
CA PHE A 276 22.76 2.74 15.71
C PHE A 276 23.93 2.00 15.05
N SER A 277 24.88 1.56 15.84
CA SER A 277 26.09 0.97 15.31
C SER A 277 26.39 -0.38 15.95
N CYS A 278 26.85 -1.32 15.12
CA CYS A 278 27.46 -2.56 15.56
C CYS A 278 28.96 -2.46 15.28
N ILE A 279 29.78 -2.52 16.34
CA ILE A 279 31.23 -2.45 16.21
C ILE A 279 31.80 -3.85 16.49
N VAL A 280 32.59 -4.36 15.57
CA VAL A 280 33.21 -5.66 15.67
C VAL A 280 34.70 -5.58 15.39
N GLU A 281 35.51 -6.39 16.10
CA GLU A 281 36.91 -6.57 15.81
C GLU A 281 37.10 -7.84 14.99
N LEU A 282 37.76 -7.72 13.84
CA LEU A 282 38.06 -8.81 12.92
C LEU A 282 39.56 -9.07 12.87
N ASP A 283 39.96 -10.34 12.89
CA ASP A 283 41.33 -10.73 12.58
C ASP A 283 41.63 -10.59 11.06
N LYS A 284 42.86 -10.85 10.64
CA LYS A 284 43.29 -10.80 9.25
C LYS A 284 42.57 -11.80 8.32
N ASN A 285 41.88 -12.78 8.89
CA ASN A 285 41.09 -13.79 8.16
C ASN A 285 39.59 -13.48 8.18
N GLY A 286 39.19 -12.35 8.77
CA GLY A 286 37.77 -11.94 8.87
C GLY A 286 37.00 -12.66 9.97
N LYS A 287 37.69 -13.27 10.96
CA LYS A 287 37.06 -13.93 12.09
C LYS A 287 36.86 -12.88 13.21
N ILE A 288 35.65 -12.83 13.77
CA ILE A 288 35.27 -12.02 14.95
C ILE A 288 35.91 -12.60 16.21
#